data_0641789618d5fff9faa7595f43fc8ff1
#
_entry.id   0641789618d5fff9faa7595f43fc8ff1
#
_cell.length_a   1.000
_cell.length_b   1.000
_cell.length_c   1.000
_cell.angle_alpha   90.00
_cell.angle_beta   90.00
_cell.angle_gamma   90.00
#
_symmetry.space_group_name_H-M   'P 1'
#
loop_
_entity.id
_entity.type
_entity.pdbx_description
1 polymer ?
#
loop_
_entity_poly.entity_id
_entity_poly.type
_entity_poly.pdbx_seq_one_letter_code
_entity_poly.pdbx_strand_id
1 'polypeptide(L)'
;EKLQTYTGSNPKPTDFDSFWDNKLNDLNNINPQIEITPSKFQTSFAECFYLYFTSTKNARIHAKLIHPKKRTTPTPAVIMFHGYAGDSGDWSDKLAFAAEGFTVAALDCRGQGGISQDVGGTSGGTMRGHIIRGLEGPADDMLFTQIFLDTALLTRIVMDMTFVDSKRV
;
A
#
# COMPACT_ATOMS: atom_id res chain seq x y z
N GLU A 1 -27.70 17.23 10.78
CA GLU A 1 -28.45 17.36 9.50
C GLU A 1 -27.57 17.97 8.39
N LYS A 2 -26.85 19.08 8.62
CA LYS A 2 -26.02 19.73 7.57
C LYS A 2 -24.88 18.85 7.03
N LEU A 3 -24.32 17.95 7.85
CA LEU A 3 -23.23 17.05 7.42
C LEU A 3 -23.72 15.96 6.45
N GLN A 4 -24.96 15.53 6.55
CA GLN A 4 -25.54 14.50 5.68
C GLN A 4 -25.83 15.00 4.26
N THR A 5 -25.95 16.30 4.09
CA THR A 5 -26.24 16.96 2.79
C THR A 5 -25.03 17.71 2.23
N TYR A 6 -23.88 17.68 2.94
CA TYR A 6 -22.68 18.36 2.49
C TYR A 6 -22.00 17.61 1.34
N THR A 7 -21.92 18.26 0.19
CA THR A 7 -21.36 17.70 -1.05
C THR A 7 -19.92 18.16 -1.33
N GLY A 8 -19.31 18.89 -0.40
CA GLY A 8 -18.01 19.52 -0.60
C GLY A 8 -18.11 20.93 -1.18
N SER A 9 -17.04 21.69 -1.05
CA SER A 9 -16.95 23.07 -1.58
C SER A 9 -16.24 23.14 -2.95
N ASN A 10 -15.45 22.14 -3.29
CA ASN A 10 -14.70 22.11 -4.54
C ASN A 10 -15.36 21.14 -5.53
N PRO A 11 -15.62 21.55 -6.77
CA PRO A 11 -16.13 20.64 -7.79
C PRO A 11 -15.09 19.57 -8.10
N LYS A 12 -15.57 18.38 -8.47
CA LYS A 12 -14.70 17.33 -9.03
C LYS A 12 -14.08 17.86 -10.33
N PRO A 13 -12.76 17.76 -10.51
CA PRO A 13 -12.12 18.11 -11.79
C PRO A 13 -12.74 17.31 -12.94
N THR A 14 -12.87 17.93 -14.11
CA THR A 14 -13.52 17.32 -15.28
C THR A 14 -12.78 16.11 -15.83
N ASP A 15 -11.47 16.06 -15.62
CA ASP A 15 -10.56 14.99 -16.05
C ASP A 15 -10.26 13.95 -14.95
N PHE A 16 -10.88 14.06 -13.77
CA PHE A 16 -10.57 13.21 -12.62
C PHE A 16 -10.65 11.70 -12.94
N ASP A 17 -11.74 11.28 -13.55
CA ASP A 17 -11.94 9.85 -13.85
C ASP A 17 -10.94 9.37 -14.91
N SER A 18 -10.80 10.11 -16.00
CA SER A 18 -9.85 9.76 -17.06
C SER A 18 -8.39 9.80 -16.58
N PHE A 19 -8.04 10.72 -15.68
CA PHE A 19 -6.72 10.74 -15.04
C PHE A 19 -6.46 9.44 -14.29
N TRP A 20 -7.36 9.04 -13.37
CA TRP A 20 -7.15 7.84 -12.56
C TRP A 20 -7.23 6.56 -13.38
N ASP A 21 -8.14 6.47 -14.37
CA ASP A 21 -8.23 5.32 -15.28
C ASP A 21 -6.91 5.12 -16.04
N ASN A 22 -6.33 6.20 -16.57
CA ASN A 22 -5.04 6.14 -17.23
C ASN A 22 -3.93 5.71 -16.28
N LYS A 23 -3.87 6.28 -15.06
CA LYS A 23 -2.85 5.92 -14.07
C LYS A 23 -2.95 4.47 -13.61
N LEU A 24 -4.15 3.96 -13.39
CA LEU A 24 -4.37 2.55 -13.04
C LEU A 24 -4.02 1.62 -14.21
N ASN A 25 -4.28 2.04 -15.45
CA ASN A 25 -3.86 1.30 -16.63
C ASN A 25 -2.33 1.27 -16.79
N ASP A 26 -1.65 2.38 -16.50
CA ASP A 26 -0.18 2.45 -16.53
C ASP A 26 0.46 1.42 -15.58
N LEU A 27 -0.19 1.11 -14.43
CA LEU A 27 0.28 0.07 -13.52
C LEU A 27 0.35 -1.32 -14.17
N ASN A 28 -0.45 -1.59 -15.21
CA ASN A 28 -0.41 -2.88 -15.91
C ASN A 28 0.91 -3.10 -16.68
N ASN A 29 1.62 -2.02 -16.98
CA ASN A 29 2.90 -2.05 -17.69
C ASN A 29 4.10 -2.16 -16.74
N ILE A 30 3.88 -2.09 -15.43
CA ILE A 30 4.95 -2.20 -14.44
C ILE A 30 5.22 -3.68 -14.15
N ASN A 31 6.48 -4.09 -14.34
CA ASN A 31 6.96 -5.35 -13.76
C ASN A 31 7.29 -5.11 -12.28
N PRO A 32 6.52 -5.62 -11.33
CA PRO A 32 6.69 -5.30 -9.92
C PRO A 32 7.93 -5.95 -9.28
N GLN A 33 8.63 -6.83 -9.95
CA GLN A 33 9.84 -7.50 -9.43
C GLN A 33 9.67 -7.88 -7.95
N ILE A 34 8.63 -8.68 -7.68
CA ILE A 34 8.22 -9.04 -6.31
C ILE A 34 9.32 -9.87 -5.66
N GLU A 35 9.67 -9.48 -4.43
CA GLU A 35 10.60 -10.20 -3.56
C GLU A 35 9.94 -10.41 -2.20
N ILE A 36 9.90 -11.66 -1.72
CA ILE A 36 9.34 -12.01 -0.42
C ILE A 36 10.42 -12.73 0.37
N THR A 37 10.82 -12.16 1.49
CA THR A 37 11.86 -12.71 2.37
C THR A 37 11.31 -12.97 3.77
N PRO A 38 11.64 -14.10 4.41
CA PRO A 38 11.18 -14.38 5.77
C PRO A 38 11.67 -13.31 6.76
N SER A 39 10.79 -12.85 7.63
CA SER A 39 11.18 -12.03 8.79
C SER A 39 11.82 -12.89 9.87
N LYS A 40 12.67 -12.28 10.71
CA LYS A 40 13.16 -12.92 11.95
C LYS A 40 12.03 -13.11 12.97
N PHE A 41 11.01 -12.28 12.92
CA PHE A 41 9.82 -12.43 13.75
C PHE A 41 8.90 -13.49 13.14
N GLN A 42 8.63 -14.55 13.88
CA GLN A 42 7.75 -15.65 13.50
C GLN A 42 6.88 -16.07 14.68
N THR A 43 5.73 -16.66 14.42
CA THR A 43 4.85 -17.21 15.47
C THR A 43 4.56 -18.69 15.23
N SER A 44 3.93 -19.33 16.21
CA SER A 44 3.51 -20.75 16.08
C SER A 44 2.40 -20.92 15.03
N PHE A 45 1.59 -19.90 14.75
CA PHE A 45 0.38 -19.97 13.92
C PHE A 45 0.42 -19.14 12.64
N ALA A 46 1.38 -18.20 12.50
CA ALA A 46 1.52 -17.35 11.33
C ALA A 46 2.97 -17.26 10.87
N GLU A 47 3.16 -17.07 9.58
CA GLU A 47 4.42 -16.78 8.92
C GLU A 47 4.48 -15.30 8.56
N CYS A 48 5.62 -14.66 8.86
CA CYS A 48 5.84 -13.23 8.68
C CYS A 48 6.97 -13.00 7.67
N PHE A 49 6.72 -12.11 6.71
CA PHE A 49 7.64 -11.83 5.60
C PHE A 49 7.77 -10.33 5.38
N TYR A 50 8.90 -9.93 4.84
CA TYR A 50 9.08 -8.65 4.17
C TYR A 50 8.74 -8.85 2.69
N LEU A 51 7.83 -8.03 2.19
CA LEU A 51 7.44 -7.96 0.78
C LEU A 51 8.03 -6.69 0.19
N TYR A 52 8.79 -6.83 -0.89
CA TYR A 52 9.27 -5.69 -1.67
C TYR A 52 8.75 -5.80 -3.09
N PHE A 53 8.40 -4.65 -3.67
CA PHE A 53 8.02 -4.58 -5.08
C PHE A 53 8.45 -3.26 -5.71
N THR A 54 8.66 -3.26 -7.01
CA THR A 54 8.94 -2.06 -7.80
C THR A 54 7.62 -1.45 -8.25
N SER A 55 7.46 -0.15 -8.01
CA SER A 55 6.27 0.62 -8.36
C SER A 55 6.61 1.77 -9.31
N THR A 56 5.70 2.73 -9.43
CA THR A 56 5.86 3.91 -10.29
C THR A 56 7.18 4.64 -10.04
N LYS A 57 7.70 5.29 -11.08
CA LYS A 57 9.00 6.00 -11.05
C LYS A 57 10.15 5.09 -10.57
N ASN A 58 10.00 3.77 -10.77
CA ASN A 58 11.00 2.76 -10.37
C ASN A 58 11.33 2.75 -8.86
N ALA A 59 10.39 3.17 -8.02
CA ALA A 59 10.55 3.16 -6.57
C ALA A 59 10.43 1.75 -6.00
N ARG A 60 11.33 1.36 -5.11
CA ARG A 60 11.26 0.08 -4.37
C ARG A 60 10.42 0.27 -3.12
N ILE A 61 9.26 -0.37 -3.09
CA ILE A 61 8.24 -0.24 -2.04
C ILE A 61 8.28 -1.47 -1.15
N HIS A 62 8.11 -1.25 0.15
CA HIS A 62 8.10 -2.26 1.17
C HIS A 62 6.72 -2.43 1.80
N ALA A 63 6.40 -3.66 2.17
CA ALA A 63 5.26 -4.00 3.00
C ALA A 63 5.61 -5.16 3.94
N LYS A 64 4.96 -5.23 5.09
CA LYS A 64 4.93 -6.43 5.92
C LYS A 64 3.82 -7.34 5.46
N LEU A 65 4.13 -8.61 5.24
CA LEU A 65 3.18 -9.64 4.84
C LEU A 65 3.11 -10.71 5.93
N ILE A 66 1.90 -11.02 6.37
CA ILE A 66 1.64 -12.12 7.32
C ILE A 66 0.57 -13.02 6.72
N HIS A 67 0.74 -14.31 6.83
CA HIS A 67 -0.34 -15.25 6.53
C HIS A 67 -0.38 -16.42 7.52
N PRO A 68 -1.57 -17.04 7.74
CA PRO A 68 -1.70 -18.20 8.62
C PRO A 68 -0.90 -19.39 8.11
N LYS A 69 -0.24 -20.13 9.01
CA LYS A 69 0.48 -21.38 8.66
C LYS A 69 -0.46 -22.48 8.22
N LYS A 70 -1.61 -22.61 8.92
CA LYS A 70 -2.60 -23.65 8.62
C LYS A 70 -3.68 -23.06 7.70
N ARG A 71 -3.66 -23.46 6.45
CA ARG A 71 -4.62 -23.06 5.40
C ARG A 71 -5.08 -24.31 4.67
N THR A 72 -6.38 -24.49 4.57
CA THR A 72 -6.99 -25.54 3.74
C THR A 72 -7.57 -24.98 2.44
N THR A 73 -7.81 -23.67 2.40
CA THR A 73 -8.37 -22.91 1.28
C THR A 73 -7.68 -21.55 1.19
N PRO A 74 -7.80 -20.82 0.09
CA PRO A 74 -7.37 -19.43 0.03
C PRO A 74 -8.01 -18.57 1.11
N THR A 75 -7.20 -17.73 1.75
CA THR A 75 -7.62 -16.89 2.87
C THR A 75 -8.20 -15.56 2.40
N PRO A 76 -9.12 -14.94 3.13
CA PRO A 76 -9.38 -13.51 2.95
C PRO A 76 -8.13 -12.70 3.28
N ALA A 77 -8.05 -11.48 2.77
CA ALA A 77 -6.93 -10.61 3.06
C ALA A 77 -7.36 -9.24 3.58
N VAL A 78 -6.49 -8.62 4.37
CA VAL A 78 -6.60 -7.24 4.85
C VAL A 78 -5.37 -6.47 4.39
N ILE A 79 -5.59 -5.39 3.64
CA ILE A 79 -4.54 -4.46 3.27
C ILE A 79 -4.58 -3.27 4.21
N MET A 80 -3.45 -2.95 4.84
CA MET A 80 -3.36 -1.88 5.82
C MET A 80 -2.51 -0.73 5.30
N PHE A 81 -3.00 0.47 5.49
CA PHE A 81 -2.31 1.71 5.19
C PHE A 81 -2.22 2.57 6.44
N HIS A 82 -1.08 3.19 6.65
CA HIS A 82 -0.85 4.03 7.82
C HIS A 82 -1.19 5.50 7.56
N GLY A 83 -1.32 6.28 8.62
CA GLY A 83 -1.49 7.73 8.55
C GLY A 83 -0.18 8.48 8.30
N TYR A 84 -0.27 9.82 8.26
CA TYR A 84 0.86 10.72 8.02
C TYR A 84 2.07 10.42 8.93
N ALA A 85 3.26 10.39 8.34
CA ALA A 85 4.54 10.10 8.99
C ALA A 85 4.65 8.70 9.64
N GLY A 86 3.66 7.82 9.44
CA GLY A 86 3.67 6.46 9.96
C GLY A 86 4.46 5.50 9.08
N ASP A 87 4.38 4.23 9.47
CA ASP A 87 4.94 3.09 8.76
C ASP A 87 4.01 1.87 8.88
N SER A 88 4.45 0.72 8.41
CA SER A 88 3.69 -0.54 8.49
C SER A 88 3.44 -1.05 9.93
N GLY A 89 3.90 -0.35 10.97
CA GLY A 89 3.69 -0.67 12.37
C GLY A 89 4.38 -1.97 12.84
N ASP A 90 4.14 -2.36 14.06
CA ASP A 90 4.69 -3.60 14.61
C ASP A 90 4.01 -4.86 14.05
N TRP A 91 4.70 -5.99 14.12
CA TRP A 91 4.15 -7.29 13.73
C TRP A 91 2.94 -7.66 14.60
N SER A 92 3.00 -7.35 15.90
CA SER A 92 1.94 -7.64 16.87
C SER A 92 0.57 -7.11 16.47
N ASP A 93 0.51 -5.93 15.85
CA ASP A 93 -0.73 -5.27 15.47
C ASP A 93 -1.53 -6.05 14.41
N LYS A 94 -0.88 -6.99 13.73
CA LYS A 94 -1.43 -7.76 12.62
C LYS A 94 -1.75 -9.20 12.99
N LEU A 95 -1.24 -9.67 14.15
CA LEU A 95 -1.37 -11.07 14.54
C LEU A 95 -2.81 -11.49 14.83
N ALA A 96 -3.66 -10.57 15.32
CA ALA A 96 -5.07 -10.87 15.58
C ALA A 96 -5.79 -11.28 14.29
N PHE A 97 -5.57 -10.58 13.19
CA PHE A 97 -6.14 -10.94 11.88
C PHE A 97 -5.61 -12.28 11.37
N ALA A 98 -4.31 -12.53 11.53
CA ALA A 98 -3.72 -13.80 11.11
C ALA A 98 -4.25 -14.98 11.95
N ALA A 99 -4.51 -14.79 13.25
CA ALA A 99 -5.11 -15.78 14.13
C ALA A 99 -6.54 -16.13 13.69
N GLU A 100 -7.30 -15.16 13.16
CA GLU A 100 -8.63 -15.33 12.59
C GLU A 100 -8.62 -15.84 11.13
N GLY A 101 -7.45 -16.18 10.62
CA GLY A 101 -7.30 -16.80 9.30
C GLY A 101 -7.12 -15.84 8.13
N PHE A 102 -6.87 -14.55 8.36
CA PHE A 102 -6.63 -13.57 7.31
C PHE A 102 -5.16 -13.50 6.92
N THR A 103 -4.89 -13.32 5.63
CA THR A 103 -3.62 -12.77 5.17
C THR A 103 -3.63 -11.26 5.40
N VAL A 104 -2.52 -10.69 5.87
CA VAL A 104 -2.40 -9.24 6.10
C VAL A 104 -1.20 -8.70 5.34
N ALA A 105 -1.41 -7.62 4.59
CA ALA A 105 -0.32 -6.84 4.00
C ALA A 105 -0.38 -5.40 4.49
N ALA A 106 0.69 -4.92 5.12
CA ALA A 106 0.76 -3.56 5.66
C ALA A 106 1.86 -2.78 4.94
N LEU A 107 1.46 -1.74 4.21
CA LEU A 107 2.34 -0.92 3.37
C LEU A 107 3.16 0.05 4.22
N ASP A 108 4.43 0.23 3.85
CA ASP A 108 5.17 1.45 4.13
C ASP A 108 4.93 2.42 2.97
N CYS A 109 4.13 3.47 3.16
CA CYS A 109 3.95 4.48 2.11
C CYS A 109 5.26 5.20 1.84
N ARG A 110 5.59 5.42 0.54
CA ARG A 110 6.83 6.11 0.16
C ARG A 110 6.92 7.50 0.78
N GLY A 111 8.13 7.93 1.14
CA GLY A 111 8.38 9.24 1.71
C GLY A 111 7.82 9.45 3.12
N GLN A 112 7.48 8.38 3.84
CA GLN A 112 6.96 8.41 5.21
C GLN A 112 7.95 7.74 6.19
N GLY A 113 7.48 7.31 7.36
CA GLY A 113 8.33 6.77 8.44
C GLY A 113 8.96 5.40 8.16
N GLY A 114 8.46 4.64 7.17
CA GLY A 114 8.95 3.30 6.84
C GLY A 114 10.18 3.28 5.94
N ILE A 115 10.45 2.12 5.31
CA ILE A 115 11.65 1.87 4.51
C ILE A 115 11.40 1.85 3.00
N SER A 116 10.20 2.19 2.54
CA SER A 116 9.92 2.36 1.11
C SER A 116 10.72 3.51 0.54
N GLN A 117 11.29 3.29 -0.66
CA GLN A 117 12.03 4.34 -1.36
C GLN A 117 11.09 5.44 -1.83
N ASP A 118 11.60 6.67 -1.74
CA ASP A 118 11.02 7.83 -2.40
C ASP A 118 12.02 8.38 -3.40
N VAL A 119 11.78 8.12 -4.68
CA VAL A 119 12.66 8.59 -5.77
C VAL A 119 12.55 10.09 -6.05
N GLY A 120 11.71 10.80 -5.32
CA GLY A 120 11.61 12.27 -5.38
C GLY A 120 12.71 13.01 -4.61
N GLY A 121 13.77 12.31 -4.17
CA GLY A 121 14.99 12.93 -3.63
C GLY A 121 15.06 13.05 -2.12
N THR A 122 14.09 12.56 -1.36
CA THR A 122 14.17 12.48 0.09
C THR A 122 14.14 11.03 0.54
N SER A 123 15.22 10.58 1.14
CA SER A 123 15.29 9.34 1.90
C SER A 123 15.30 9.71 3.39
N GLY A 124 14.52 8.98 4.19
CA GLY A 124 14.45 9.20 5.64
C GLY A 124 13.11 9.77 6.08
N GLY A 125 13.00 10.11 7.34
CA GLY A 125 11.77 10.50 8.00
C GLY A 125 10.99 11.63 7.31
N THR A 126 9.69 11.60 7.46
CA THR A 126 8.78 12.59 6.89
C THR A 126 9.06 13.99 7.43
N MET A 127 9.37 14.93 6.56
CA MET A 127 9.44 16.34 6.90
C MET A 127 8.03 16.95 6.91
N ARG A 128 7.81 17.92 7.81
CA ARG A 128 6.53 18.65 7.86
C ARG A 128 6.24 19.29 6.51
N GLY A 129 5.03 19.09 5.99
CA GLY A 129 4.62 19.57 4.67
C GLY A 129 5.07 18.72 3.50
N HIS A 130 5.87 17.69 3.71
CA HIS A 130 6.37 16.81 2.65
C HIS A 130 5.24 16.13 1.86
N ILE A 131 4.13 15.83 2.51
CA ILE A 131 2.97 15.15 1.91
C ILE A 131 2.33 15.93 0.74
N ILE A 132 2.50 17.25 0.69
CA ILE A 132 2.00 18.10 -0.39
C ILE A 132 3.04 18.31 -1.52
N ARG A 133 4.17 17.62 -1.46
CA ARG A 133 5.20 17.74 -2.48
C ARG A 133 4.64 17.45 -3.88
N GLY A 134 4.95 18.33 -4.82
CA GLY A 134 4.47 18.28 -6.21
C GLY A 134 3.15 19.02 -6.42
N LEU A 135 2.60 19.71 -5.41
CA LEU A 135 1.34 20.44 -5.53
C LEU A 135 1.39 21.59 -6.55
N GLU A 136 2.58 22.19 -6.78
CA GLU A 136 2.80 23.28 -7.74
C GLU A 136 2.94 22.77 -9.18
N GLY A 137 3.06 21.48 -9.38
CA GLY A 137 3.29 20.83 -10.67
C GLY A 137 2.10 20.04 -11.18
N PRO A 138 2.33 19.23 -12.21
CA PRO A 138 1.33 18.28 -12.70
C PRO A 138 0.90 17.30 -11.61
N ALA A 139 -0.35 16.86 -11.66
CA ALA A 139 -0.90 15.88 -10.70
C ALA A 139 -0.07 14.57 -10.63
N ASP A 140 0.63 14.23 -11.73
CA ASP A 140 1.55 13.09 -11.79
C ASP A 140 2.78 13.22 -10.88
N ASP A 141 3.18 14.43 -10.55
CA ASP A 141 4.35 14.67 -9.71
C ASP A 141 4.01 14.76 -8.23
N MET A 142 2.72 14.77 -7.90
CA MET A 142 2.29 14.77 -6.51
C MET A 142 2.70 13.48 -5.81
N LEU A 143 3.27 13.62 -4.61
CA LEU A 143 3.61 12.47 -3.76
C LEU A 143 2.38 11.59 -3.49
N PHE A 144 1.22 12.20 -3.22
CA PHE A 144 -0.02 11.47 -2.98
C PHE A 144 -0.48 10.63 -4.16
N THR A 145 -0.34 11.12 -5.39
CA THR A 145 -0.64 10.33 -6.60
C THR A 145 0.18 9.06 -6.61
N GLN A 146 1.48 9.16 -6.32
CA GLN A 146 2.37 8.01 -6.28
C GLN A 146 2.03 7.06 -5.13
N ILE A 147 1.67 7.58 -3.94
CA ILE A 147 1.23 6.75 -2.81
C ILE A 147 -0.04 5.97 -3.17
N PHE A 148 -1.05 6.61 -3.77
CA PHE A 148 -2.27 5.90 -4.18
C PHE A 148 -2.01 4.81 -5.22
N LEU A 149 -1.08 5.04 -6.14
CA LEU A 149 -0.69 4.02 -7.11
C LEU A 149 0.06 2.85 -6.44
N ASP A 150 0.88 3.11 -5.41
CA ASP A 150 1.50 2.05 -4.60
C ASP A 150 0.46 1.22 -3.87
N THR A 151 -0.58 1.85 -3.30
CA THR A 151 -1.66 1.13 -2.61
C THR A 151 -2.42 0.23 -3.56
N ALA A 152 -2.75 0.71 -4.76
CA ALA A 152 -3.42 -0.06 -5.80
C ALA A 152 -2.55 -1.25 -6.27
N LEU A 153 -1.25 -1.02 -6.47
CA LEU A 153 -0.33 -2.07 -6.90
C LEU A 153 -0.14 -3.14 -5.83
N LEU A 154 0.06 -2.75 -4.55
CA LEU A 154 0.12 -3.72 -3.44
C LEU A 154 -1.15 -4.56 -3.37
N THR A 155 -2.31 -3.93 -3.46
CA THR A 155 -3.60 -4.63 -3.40
C THR A 155 -3.69 -5.67 -4.52
N ARG A 156 -3.34 -5.32 -5.75
CA ARG A 156 -3.29 -6.26 -6.88
C ARG A 156 -2.31 -7.39 -6.65
N ILE A 157 -1.08 -7.10 -6.18
CA ILE A 157 -0.08 -8.12 -5.86
C ILE A 157 -0.63 -9.13 -4.85
N VAL A 158 -1.31 -8.65 -3.80
CA VAL A 158 -1.90 -9.54 -2.79
C VAL A 158 -3.05 -10.35 -3.34
N MET A 159 -3.92 -9.76 -4.17
CA MET A 159 -5.02 -10.47 -4.84
C MET A 159 -4.53 -11.57 -5.78
N ASP A 160 -3.36 -11.40 -6.37
CA ASP A 160 -2.75 -12.38 -7.29
C ASP A 160 -2.00 -13.52 -6.55
N MET A 161 -1.87 -13.45 -5.22
CA MET A 161 -1.25 -14.52 -4.45
C MET A 161 -2.13 -15.78 -4.44
N THR A 162 -1.59 -16.92 -4.79
CA THR A 162 -2.34 -18.19 -4.91
C THR A 162 -3.04 -18.63 -3.62
N PHE A 163 -2.59 -18.14 -2.48
CA PHE A 163 -3.15 -18.43 -1.16
C PHE A 163 -4.14 -17.37 -0.66
N VAL A 164 -4.47 -16.37 -1.48
CA VAL A 164 -5.44 -15.32 -1.16
C VAL A 164 -6.71 -15.53 -2.00
N ASP A 165 -7.86 -15.37 -1.38
CA ASP A 165 -9.13 -15.27 -2.09
C ASP A 165 -9.32 -13.83 -2.57
N SER A 166 -9.08 -13.59 -3.84
CA SER A 166 -9.15 -12.25 -4.46
C SER A 166 -10.54 -11.59 -4.38
N LYS A 167 -11.59 -12.34 -4.05
CA LYS A 167 -12.95 -11.80 -3.86
C LYS A 167 -13.20 -11.34 -2.42
N ARG A 168 -12.25 -11.54 -1.52
CA ARG A 168 -12.36 -11.21 -0.09
C ARG A 168 -11.12 -10.43 0.39
N VAL A 169 -10.81 -9.32 -0.31
CA VAL A 169 -9.73 -8.40 0.02
C VAL A 169 -10.31 -7.03 0.37
#